data_b4860872a17369ba3370d20bc55af17f
#
_entry.id   b4860872a17369ba3370d20bc55af17f
#
_cell.length_a   1.000
_cell.length_b   1.000
_cell.length_c   1.000
_cell.angle_alpha   90.00
_cell.angle_beta   90.00
_cell.angle_gamma   90.00
#
_symmetry.space_group_name_H-M   'P 1'
#
loop_
_entity.id
_entity.type
_entity.pdbx_description
1 polymer ?
#
loop_
_entity_poly.entity_id
_entity_poly.type
_entity_poly.pdbx_seq_one_letter_code
_entity_poly.pdbx_strand_id
1 'polypeptide(L)'
;MELLQIQNVKKVYTTKLGLTQCVALKNISFTVQEGEFMAIMGASGSGKTTLLNIIASLDRPTAGQIFLNGTPFSSVRDRDLAKFRRENLGFVFQEFNLLDTFSIRDNILLPLVLSQVPVKEMEARLQPVAKMLDITTLLDKFPYEVSGGEKQRAAVARAVITDPQIILADEPTGALDSRSSVELLQNFARLNREVGCTILMVTHSAMAASYASRVLFIKDGEIFAQLYRGDGDNRAFFDRIVSNLSVLSEGGADVG
;
A
#
# COMPACT_ATOMS: atom_id res chain seq x y z
N MET A 1 -10.34 -14.80 -6.57
CA MET A 1 -9.12 -15.65 -6.71
C MET A 1 -8.06 -15.11 -5.75
N GLU A 2 -7.22 -15.99 -5.14
CA GLU A 2 -6.13 -15.53 -4.28
C GLU A 2 -5.05 -14.87 -5.13
N LEU A 3 -4.92 -13.55 -5.00
CA LEU A 3 -3.95 -12.77 -5.76
C LEU A 3 -2.59 -12.74 -5.09
N LEU A 4 -2.55 -12.43 -3.79
CA LEU A 4 -1.32 -12.37 -3.01
C LEU A 4 -1.37 -13.42 -1.90
N GLN A 5 -0.33 -14.25 -1.78
CA GLN A 5 -0.21 -15.24 -0.71
C GLN A 5 1.11 -15.00 0.03
N ILE A 6 1.02 -14.87 1.33
CA ILE A 6 2.16 -14.75 2.25
C ILE A 6 2.17 -15.99 3.12
N GLN A 7 3.26 -16.76 3.08
CA GLN A 7 3.37 -18.06 3.74
C GLN A 7 4.58 -18.09 4.67
N ASN A 8 4.33 -18.13 5.98
CA ASN A 8 5.30 -18.27 7.05
C ASN A 8 6.48 -17.27 6.95
N VAL A 9 6.18 -16.03 6.55
CA VAL A 9 7.20 -15.00 6.34
C VAL A 9 7.80 -14.59 7.67
N LYS A 10 9.14 -14.71 7.74
CA LYS A 10 9.99 -14.27 8.85
C LYS A 10 10.99 -13.24 8.35
N LYS A 11 11.26 -12.21 9.15
CA LYS A 11 12.34 -11.26 8.88
C LYS A 11 13.15 -10.98 10.14
N VAL A 12 14.45 -11.20 10.02
CA VAL A 12 15.43 -10.89 11.06
C VAL A 12 16.47 -9.95 10.46
N TYR A 13 16.66 -8.80 11.07
CA TYR A 13 17.76 -7.90 10.77
C TYR A 13 18.91 -8.20 11.71
N THR A 14 20.12 -8.32 11.16
CA THR A 14 21.33 -8.54 11.93
C THR A 14 22.28 -7.37 11.71
N THR A 15 22.85 -6.81 12.78
CA THR A 15 23.87 -5.75 12.66
C THR A 15 25.11 -6.28 11.94
N LYS A 16 25.86 -5.38 11.28
CA LYS A 16 27.08 -5.74 10.53
C LYS A 16 28.12 -6.54 11.34
N LEU A 17 28.09 -6.41 12.66
CA LEU A 17 28.99 -7.15 13.57
C LEU A 17 28.36 -8.44 14.13
N GLY A 18 27.15 -8.79 13.75
CA GLY A 18 26.45 -9.98 14.21
C GLY A 18 26.02 -9.96 15.69
N LEU A 19 26.26 -8.86 16.40
CA LEU A 19 26.09 -8.75 17.85
C LEU A 19 24.64 -8.52 18.29
N THR A 20 23.79 -7.99 17.41
CA THR A 20 22.40 -7.72 17.74
C THR A 20 21.50 -8.19 16.60
N GLN A 21 20.47 -8.94 16.96
CA GLN A 21 19.42 -9.37 16.04
C GLN A 21 18.11 -8.68 16.43
N CYS A 22 17.40 -8.14 15.44
CA CYS A 22 16.05 -7.61 15.58
C CYS A 22 15.10 -8.45 14.74
N VAL A 23 14.18 -9.15 15.40
CA VAL A 23 13.14 -9.93 14.72
C VAL A 23 11.98 -8.99 14.39
N ALA A 24 11.90 -8.54 13.15
CA ALA A 24 10.85 -7.63 12.69
C ALA A 24 9.55 -8.38 12.35
N LEU A 25 9.65 -9.60 11.81
CA LEU A 25 8.52 -10.48 11.54
C LEU A 25 8.87 -11.88 12.00
N LYS A 26 7.98 -12.54 12.73
CA LYS A 26 8.22 -13.88 13.29
C LYS A 26 7.68 -14.99 12.41
N ASN A 27 6.37 -14.91 12.09
CA ASN A 27 5.67 -15.90 11.27
C ASN A 27 4.37 -15.27 10.75
N ILE A 28 4.44 -14.62 9.60
CA ILE A 28 3.28 -13.95 9.00
C ILE A 28 2.74 -14.82 7.87
N SER A 29 1.44 -15.17 7.96
CA SER A 29 0.74 -15.92 6.90
C SER A 29 -0.66 -15.34 6.71
N PHE A 30 -0.96 -14.88 5.50
CA PHE A 30 -2.30 -14.45 5.07
C PHE A 30 -2.39 -14.41 3.55
N THR A 31 -3.60 -14.25 3.02
CA THR A 31 -3.86 -14.08 1.60
C THR A 31 -4.63 -12.80 1.34
N VAL A 32 -4.50 -12.24 0.14
CA VAL A 32 -5.34 -11.13 -0.36
C VAL A 32 -6.04 -11.61 -1.60
N GLN A 33 -7.36 -11.42 -1.65
CA GLN A 33 -8.17 -11.78 -2.80
C GLN A 33 -8.08 -10.70 -3.89
N GLU A 34 -8.22 -11.10 -5.14
CA GLU A 34 -8.37 -10.16 -6.25
C GLU A 34 -9.56 -9.22 -6.00
N GLY A 35 -9.37 -7.92 -6.21
CA GLY A 35 -10.37 -6.88 -5.94
C GLY A 35 -10.60 -6.62 -4.45
N GLU A 36 -9.80 -7.17 -3.54
CA GLU A 36 -9.92 -6.88 -2.11
C GLU A 36 -9.25 -5.54 -1.76
N PHE A 37 -9.91 -4.76 -0.90
CA PHE A 37 -9.28 -3.64 -0.21
C PHE A 37 -9.00 -4.04 1.23
N MET A 38 -7.74 -4.32 1.54
CA MET A 38 -7.27 -4.76 2.86
C MET A 38 -6.39 -3.69 3.50
N ALA A 39 -6.57 -3.49 4.81
CA ALA A 39 -5.68 -2.66 5.62
C ALA A 39 -4.85 -3.51 6.59
N ILE A 40 -3.60 -3.12 6.82
CA ILE A 40 -2.72 -3.66 7.87
C ILE A 40 -2.50 -2.58 8.92
N MET A 41 -2.86 -2.87 10.16
CA MET A 41 -2.72 -1.99 11.30
C MET A 41 -1.80 -2.55 12.39
N GLY A 42 -1.29 -1.68 13.23
CA GLY A 42 -0.46 -2.05 14.39
C GLY A 42 0.33 -0.85 14.90
N ALA A 43 0.90 -0.98 16.09
CA ALA A 43 1.75 0.06 16.69
C ALA A 43 3.00 0.36 15.84
N SER A 44 3.65 1.49 16.10
CA SER A 44 4.97 1.78 15.53
C SER A 44 5.95 0.65 15.89
N GLY A 45 6.77 0.23 14.93
CA GLY A 45 7.71 -0.88 15.14
C GLY A 45 7.12 -2.29 15.09
N SER A 46 5.82 -2.48 14.88
CA SER A 46 5.20 -3.83 14.84
C SER A 46 5.56 -4.66 13.60
N GLY A 47 6.30 -4.09 12.62
CA GLY A 47 6.75 -4.80 11.42
C GLY A 47 5.97 -4.48 10.14
N LYS A 48 4.98 -3.57 10.16
CA LYS A 48 4.12 -3.23 9.00
C LYS A 48 4.91 -2.79 7.76
N THR A 49 5.77 -1.79 7.90
CA THR A 49 6.61 -1.28 6.80
C THR A 49 7.60 -2.34 6.33
N THR A 50 8.15 -3.16 7.25
CA THR A 50 8.99 -4.32 6.88
C THR A 50 8.21 -5.30 6.00
N LEU A 51 6.99 -5.65 6.40
CA LEU A 51 6.14 -6.55 5.64
C LEU A 51 5.80 -5.96 4.26
N LEU A 52 5.43 -4.66 4.22
CA LEU A 52 5.14 -3.98 2.97
C LEU A 52 6.35 -3.96 2.04
N ASN A 53 7.55 -3.68 2.55
CA ASN A 53 8.79 -3.70 1.76
C ASN A 53 9.10 -5.09 1.19
N ILE A 54 8.81 -6.15 1.92
CA ILE A 54 8.99 -7.52 1.44
C ILE A 54 7.95 -7.84 0.34
N ILE A 55 6.68 -7.48 0.53
CA ILE A 55 5.63 -7.61 -0.50
C ILE A 55 5.97 -6.76 -1.73
N ALA A 56 6.60 -5.63 -1.52
CA ALA A 56 7.11 -4.74 -2.55
C ALA A 56 8.31 -5.28 -3.31
N SER A 57 8.88 -6.42 -2.90
CA SER A 57 10.17 -6.91 -3.38
C SER A 57 11.32 -5.89 -3.27
N LEU A 58 11.24 -4.96 -2.31
CA LEU A 58 12.30 -4.02 -1.92
C LEU A 58 13.23 -4.63 -0.88
N ASP A 59 12.73 -5.62 -0.13
CA ASP A 59 13.49 -6.41 0.83
C ASP A 59 13.14 -7.90 0.66
N ARG A 60 13.96 -8.79 1.22
CA ARG A 60 13.74 -10.24 1.16
C ARG A 60 13.39 -10.79 2.53
N PRO A 61 12.48 -11.76 2.62
CA PRO A 61 12.24 -12.46 3.87
C PRO A 61 13.48 -13.29 4.24
N THR A 62 13.70 -13.48 5.54
CA THR A 62 14.74 -14.41 6.04
C THR A 62 14.27 -15.85 5.88
N ALA A 63 12.97 -16.11 5.98
CA ALA A 63 12.32 -17.39 5.72
C ALA A 63 10.87 -17.16 5.27
N GLY A 64 10.24 -18.20 4.74
CA GLY A 64 8.89 -18.14 4.18
C GLY A 64 8.89 -17.75 2.71
N GLN A 65 7.70 -17.65 2.12
CA GLN A 65 7.51 -17.39 0.68
C GLN A 65 6.38 -16.41 0.44
N ILE A 66 6.46 -15.69 -0.68
CA ILE A 66 5.40 -14.80 -1.18
C ILE A 66 5.11 -15.17 -2.62
N PHE A 67 3.83 -15.22 -2.94
CA PHE A 67 3.35 -15.47 -4.29
C PHE A 67 2.42 -14.33 -4.73
N LEU A 68 2.60 -13.86 -5.94
CA LEU A 68 1.67 -12.96 -6.61
C LEU A 68 1.10 -13.67 -7.83
N ASN A 69 -0.21 -13.83 -7.85
CA ASN A 69 -0.91 -14.58 -8.90
C ASN A 69 -0.27 -15.95 -9.17
N GLY A 70 0.03 -16.70 -8.10
CA GLY A 70 0.68 -18.01 -8.15
C GLY A 70 2.19 -18.01 -8.48
N THR A 71 2.76 -16.85 -8.84
CA THR A 71 4.19 -16.72 -9.15
C THR A 71 4.98 -16.43 -7.88
N PRO A 72 5.92 -17.30 -7.46
CA PRO A 72 6.74 -17.04 -6.27
C PRO A 72 7.76 -15.92 -6.53
N PHE A 73 7.89 -14.98 -5.59
CA PHE A 73 8.86 -13.87 -5.71
C PHE A 73 10.30 -14.37 -5.79
N SER A 74 10.60 -15.51 -5.17
CA SER A 74 11.92 -16.15 -5.23
C SER A 74 12.32 -16.61 -6.63
N SER A 75 11.36 -16.77 -7.56
CA SER A 75 11.65 -17.13 -8.96
C SER A 75 12.05 -15.93 -9.81
N VAL A 76 11.82 -14.69 -9.35
CA VAL A 76 12.17 -13.47 -10.07
C VAL A 76 13.65 -13.17 -9.85
N ARG A 77 14.42 -13.11 -10.94
CA ARG A 77 15.86 -12.80 -10.87
C ARG A 77 16.08 -11.34 -10.48
N ASP A 78 17.16 -11.04 -9.76
CA ASP A 78 17.47 -9.70 -9.26
C ASP A 78 17.44 -8.62 -10.35
N ARG A 79 17.97 -8.93 -11.54
CA ARG A 79 17.96 -8.01 -12.69
C ARG A 79 16.55 -7.71 -13.22
N ASP A 80 15.59 -8.56 -12.95
CA ASP A 80 14.22 -8.47 -13.46
C ASP A 80 13.24 -7.87 -12.41
N LEU A 81 13.68 -7.72 -11.14
CA LEU A 81 12.85 -7.22 -10.03
C LEU A 81 12.29 -5.82 -10.29
N ALA A 82 13.08 -4.90 -10.88
CA ALA A 82 12.61 -3.56 -11.18
C ALA A 82 11.49 -3.56 -12.24
N LYS A 83 11.62 -4.44 -13.24
CA LYS A 83 10.58 -4.66 -14.26
C LYS A 83 9.34 -5.29 -13.62
N PHE A 84 9.53 -6.34 -12.80
CA PHE A 84 8.44 -7.01 -12.09
C PHE A 84 7.62 -6.03 -11.24
N ARG A 85 8.28 -5.17 -10.43
CA ARG A 85 7.61 -4.13 -9.64
C ARG A 85 6.79 -3.19 -10.51
N ARG A 86 7.39 -2.66 -11.57
CA ARG A 86 6.76 -1.68 -12.46
C ARG A 86 5.53 -2.24 -13.18
N GLU A 87 5.55 -3.53 -13.53
CA GLU A 87 4.48 -4.18 -14.29
C GLU A 87 3.36 -4.74 -13.39
N ASN A 88 3.64 -5.04 -12.12
CA ASN A 88 2.69 -5.74 -11.27
C ASN A 88 2.25 -4.97 -10.03
N LEU A 89 3.03 -3.96 -9.60
CA LEU A 89 2.81 -3.27 -8.33
C LEU A 89 2.65 -1.77 -8.55
N GLY A 90 1.60 -1.19 -7.96
CA GLY A 90 1.46 0.26 -7.80
C GLY A 90 1.90 0.69 -6.41
N PHE A 91 2.61 1.81 -6.29
CA PHE A 91 3.08 2.31 -4.99
C PHE A 91 2.54 3.69 -4.67
N VAL A 92 2.00 3.83 -3.46
CA VAL A 92 1.58 5.11 -2.88
C VAL A 92 2.27 5.26 -1.53
N PHE A 93 3.16 6.25 -1.41
CA PHE A 93 3.94 6.54 -0.20
C PHE A 93 3.34 7.70 0.59
N GLN A 94 3.68 7.80 1.86
CA GLN A 94 3.29 8.89 2.73
C GLN A 94 3.79 10.26 2.21
N GLU A 95 5.01 10.35 1.70
CA GLU A 95 5.66 11.59 1.24
C GLU A 95 5.53 11.80 -0.28
N PHE A 96 4.48 11.24 -0.91
CA PHE A 96 4.16 11.39 -2.33
C PHE A 96 5.24 10.84 -3.30
N ASN A 97 6.52 11.09 -3.04
CA ASN A 97 7.68 10.72 -3.86
C ASN A 97 7.52 11.16 -5.33
N LEU A 98 7.04 12.38 -5.55
CA LEU A 98 7.01 13.02 -6.85
C LEU A 98 8.37 13.69 -7.11
N LEU A 99 8.77 13.72 -8.37
CA LEU A 99 9.98 14.40 -8.83
C LEU A 99 9.64 15.87 -9.08
N ASP A 100 10.23 16.79 -8.33
CA ASP A 100 9.92 18.22 -8.37
C ASP A 100 10.30 18.88 -9.71
N THR A 101 11.24 18.28 -10.46
CA THR A 101 11.69 18.74 -11.77
C THR A 101 10.77 18.31 -12.91
N PHE A 102 9.79 17.48 -12.64
CA PHE A 102 8.82 16.95 -13.61
C PHE A 102 7.43 17.52 -13.34
N SER A 103 6.67 17.77 -14.40
CA SER A 103 5.24 18.11 -14.27
C SER A 103 4.46 16.97 -13.61
N ILE A 104 3.25 17.24 -13.14
CA ILE A 104 2.33 16.19 -12.63
C ILE A 104 2.09 15.13 -13.72
N ARG A 105 1.88 15.53 -14.97
CA ARG A 105 1.78 14.64 -16.14
C ARG A 105 2.98 13.71 -16.23
N ASP A 106 4.19 14.27 -16.23
CA ASP A 106 5.41 13.49 -16.41
C ASP A 106 5.66 12.53 -15.25
N ASN A 107 5.36 12.95 -14.02
CA ASN A 107 5.40 12.09 -12.85
C ASN A 107 4.47 10.88 -12.99
N ILE A 108 3.24 11.10 -13.48
CA ILE A 108 2.25 10.03 -13.67
C ILE A 108 2.69 9.09 -14.80
N LEU A 109 3.18 9.63 -15.91
CA LEU A 109 3.57 8.85 -17.08
C LEU A 109 4.90 8.13 -16.95
N LEU A 110 5.74 8.48 -15.97
CA LEU A 110 7.08 7.94 -15.80
C LEU A 110 7.16 6.40 -15.84
N PRO A 111 6.29 5.63 -15.16
CA PRO A 111 6.32 4.17 -15.24
C PRO A 111 6.06 3.64 -16.66
N LEU A 112 5.20 4.29 -17.42
CA LEU A 112 4.90 3.92 -18.81
C LEU A 112 6.07 4.25 -19.75
N VAL A 113 6.74 5.39 -19.54
CA VAL A 113 7.96 5.77 -20.27
C VAL A 113 9.06 4.74 -20.04
N LEU A 114 9.28 4.32 -18.79
CA LEU A 114 10.26 3.29 -18.45
C LEU A 114 9.89 1.90 -19.01
N SER A 115 8.62 1.68 -19.31
CA SER A 115 8.11 0.47 -19.99
C SER A 115 8.07 0.60 -21.51
N GLN A 116 8.55 1.74 -22.07
CA GLN A 116 8.59 2.02 -23.51
C GLN A 116 7.20 1.95 -24.19
N VAL A 117 6.14 2.30 -23.45
CA VAL A 117 4.78 2.38 -23.98
C VAL A 117 4.70 3.52 -25.02
N PRO A 118 4.02 3.35 -26.16
CA PRO A 118 3.87 4.41 -27.15
C PRO A 118 3.15 5.64 -26.58
N VAL A 119 3.57 6.86 -26.97
CA VAL A 119 3.02 8.13 -26.47
C VAL A 119 1.49 8.20 -26.61
N LYS A 120 0.95 7.76 -27.75
CA LYS A 120 -0.50 7.74 -27.99
C LYS A 120 -1.26 6.89 -26.97
N GLU A 121 -0.68 5.77 -26.56
CA GLU A 121 -1.25 4.89 -25.53
C GLU A 121 -1.12 5.48 -24.14
N MET A 122 0.02 6.13 -23.82
CA MET A 122 0.21 6.84 -22.55
C MET A 122 -0.88 7.91 -22.34
N GLU A 123 -1.15 8.74 -23.35
CA GLU A 123 -2.19 9.76 -23.29
C GLU A 123 -3.59 9.15 -23.16
N ALA A 124 -3.86 8.05 -23.85
CA ALA A 124 -5.14 7.35 -23.75
C ALA A 124 -5.39 6.80 -22.34
N ARG A 125 -4.34 6.32 -21.65
CA ARG A 125 -4.42 5.84 -20.26
C ARG A 125 -4.49 6.98 -19.26
N LEU A 126 -3.82 8.11 -19.52
CA LEU A 126 -3.76 9.25 -18.61
C LEU A 126 -5.13 9.91 -18.39
N GLN A 127 -5.87 10.13 -19.46
CA GLN A 127 -7.11 10.92 -19.40
C GLN A 127 -8.18 10.34 -18.44
N PRO A 128 -8.54 9.04 -18.51
CA PRO A 128 -9.51 8.47 -17.58
C PRO A 128 -9.01 8.47 -16.12
N VAL A 129 -7.73 8.23 -15.89
CA VAL A 129 -7.13 8.24 -14.55
C VAL A 129 -7.14 9.66 -13.97
N ALA A 130 -6.73 10.67 -14.75
CA ALA A 130 -6.71 12.07 -14.33
C ALA A 130 -8.12 12.58 -14.01
N LYS A 131 -9.13 12.19 -14.79
CA LYS A 131 -10.52 12.51 -14.54
C LYS A 131 -11.05 11.83 -13.27
N MET A 132 -10.76 10.56 -13.08
CA MET A 132 -11.20 9.80 -11.91
C MET A 132 -10.66 10.37 -10.60
N LEU A 133 -9.41 10.86 -10.60
CA LEU A 133 -8.74 11.40 -9.43
C LEU A 133 -8.85 12.93 -9.31
N ASP A 134 -9.62 13.57 -10.20
CA ASP A 134 -9.85 15.02 -10.21
C ASP A 134 -8.55 15.84 -10.23
N ILE A 135 -7.64 15.48 -11.16
CA ILE A 135 -6.34 16.13 -11.34
C ILE A 135 -6.10 16.63 -12.77
N THR A 136 -7.12 16.61 -13.63
CA THR A 136 -6.99 16.98 -15.05
C THR A 136 -6.42 18.40 -15.24
N THR A 137 -6.81 19.35 -14.38
CA THR A 137 -6.36 20.76 -14.44
C THR A 137 -4.96 20.96 -13.85
N LEU A 138 -4.39 19.90 -13.26
CA LEU A 138 -3.10 19.95 -12.58
C LEU A 138 -1.97 19.38 -13.43
N LEU A 139 -2.29 18.71 -14.55
CA LEU A 139 -1.33 17.90 -15.31
C LEU A 139 -0.08 18.68 -15.76
N ASP A 140 -0.25 19.96 -16.11
CA ASP A 140 0.86 20.79 -16.60
C ASP A 140 1.55 21.59 -15.48
N LYS A 141 1.09 21.46 -14.22
CA LYS A 141 1.73 22.05 -13.03
C LYS A 141 2.88 21.19 -12.52
N PHE A 142 3.75 21.79 -11.72
CA PHE A 142 4.82 21.10 -11.00
C PHE A 142 4.39 20.75 -9.56
N PRO A 143 5.02 19.77 -8.90
CA PRO A 143 4.67 19.40 -7.54
C PRO A 143 4.65 20.56 -6.53
N TYR A 144 5.55 21.52 -6.63
CA TYR A 144 5.60 22.70 -5.75
C TYR A 144 4.45 23.70 -5.98
N GLU A 145 3.65 23.56 -7.04
CA GLU A 145 2.52 24.45 -7.38
C GLU A 145 1.18 23.88 -6.91
N VAL A 146 1.16 22.68 -6.31
CA VAL A 146 -0.06 21.97 -5.91
C VAL A 146 -0.05 21.62 -4.44
N SER A 147 -1.23 21.49 -3.84
CA SER A 147 -1.41 21.12 -2.43
C SER A 147 -0.96 19.68 -2.13
N GLY A 148 -0.79 19.34 -0.84
CA GLY A 148 -0.45 17.99 -0.41
C GLY A 148 -1.47 16.93 -0.87
N GLY A 149 -2.76 17.24 -0.77
CA GLY A 149 -3.83 16.34 -1.25
C GLY A 149 -3.78 16.13 -2.77
N GLU A 150 -3.48 17.18 -3.54
CA GLU A 150 -3.30 17.09 -5.00
C GLU A 150 -2.06 16.28 -5.37
N LYS A 151 -0.93 16.47 -4.65
CA LYS A 151 0.27 15.63 -4.81
C LYS A 151 -0.04 14.15 -4.57
N GLN A 152 -0.81 13.86 -3.54
CA GLN A 152 -1.15 12.48 -3.21
C GLN A 152 -2.06 11.86 -4.27
N ARG A 153 -3.05 12.60 -4.79
CA ARG A 153 -3.87 12.13 -5.92
C ARG A 153 -3.03 11.87 -7.17
N ALA A 154 -2.02 12.71 -7.44
CA ALA A 154 -1.06 12.47 -8.52
C ALA A 154 -0.19 11.21 -8.27
N ALA A 155 0.23 10.97 -7.03
CA ALA A 155 0.94 9.75 -6.65
C ALA A 155 0.07 8.49 -6.82
N VAL A 156 -1.22 8.57 -6.49
CA VAL A 156 -2.19 7.49 -6.77
C VAL A 156 -2.34 7.29 -8.28
N ALA A 157 -2.46 8.38 -9.07
CA ALA A 157 -2.53 8.28 -10.53
C ALA A 157 -1.32 7.56 -11.11
N ARG A 158 -0.11 7.90 -10.64
CA ARG A 158 1.13 7.21 -11.02
C ARG A 158 1.11 5.72 -10.64
N ALA A 159 0.52 5.39 -9.50
CA ALA A 159 0.45 4.01 -9.04
C ALA A 159 -0.51 3.15 -9.88
N VAL A 160 -1.60 3.72 -10.39
CA VAL A 160 -2.62 2.97 -11.14
C VAL A 160 -2.43 2.99 -12.66
N ILE A 161 -1.60 3.89 -13.20
CA ILE A 161 -1.48 4.11 -14.65
C ILE A 161 -0.96 2.89 -15.42
N THR A 162 -0.20 2.01 -14.75
CA THR A 162 0.33 0.78 -15.33
C THR A 162 -0.67 -0.38 -15.30
N ASP A 163 -1.85 -0.19 -14.73
CA ASP A 163 -2.83 -1.24 -14.45
C ASP A 163 -2.23 -2.40 -13.62
N PRO A 164 -1.72 -2.09 -12.40
CA PRO A 164 -1.02 -3.06 -11.58
C PRO A 164 -1.98 -4.11 -10.99
N GLN A 165 -1.47 -5.32 -10.72
CA GLN A 165 -2.24 -6.36 -10.05
C GLN A 165 -2.65 -5.96 -8.61
N ILE A 166 -1.78 -5.21 -7.91
CA ILE A 166 -2.03 -4.74 -6.55
C ILE A 166 -1.42 -3.36 -6.31
N ILE A 167 -2.14 -2.52 -5.59
CA ILE A 167 -1.67 -1.22 -5.09
C ILE A 167 -1.22 -1.39 -3.66
N LEU A 168 0.02 -1.02 -3.37
CA LEU A 168 0.63 -1.00 -2.04
C LEU A 168 0.69 0.45 -1.54
N ALA A 169 -0.02 0.76 -0.46
CA ALA A 169 -0.07 2.10 0.11
C ALA A 169 0.52 2.11 1.52
N ASP A 170 1.61 2.87 1.72
CA ASP A 170 2.27 3.03 3.03
C ASP A 170 1.88 4.37 3.64
N GLU A 171 1.03 4.34 4.68
CA GLU A 171 0.52 5.52 5.42
C GLU A 171 0.04 6.65 4.48
N PRO A 172 -0.82 6.37 3.49
CA PRO A 172 -1.09 7.30 2.39
C PRO A 172 -1.75 8.61 2.83
N THR A 173 -2.29 8.66 4.05
CA THR A 173 -2.93 9.87 4.63
C THR A 173 -2.03 10.59 5.64
N GLY A 174 -0.84 10.06 5.95
CA GLY A 174 -0.01 10.53 7.07
C GLY A 174 0.52 11.95 6.93
N ALA A 175 0.65 12.47 5.70
CA ALA A 175 1.09 13.84 5.42
C ALA A 175 -0.05 14.79 5.03
N LEU A 176 -1.32 14.37 5.18
CA LEU A 176 -2.50 15.12 4.73
C LEU A 176 -3.31 15.69 5.89
N ASP A 177 -3.97 16.82 5.63
CA ASP A 177 -5.04 17.30 6.50
C ASP A 177 -6.26 16.36 6.47
N SER A 178 -7.19 16.56 7.41
CA SER A 178 -8.36 15.67 7.58
C SER A 178 -9.27 15.61 6.35
N ARG A 179 -9.45 16.73 5.65
CA ARG A 179 -10.32 16.80 4.46
C ARG A 179 -9.66 16.05 3.30
N SER A 180 -8.42 16.36 3.00
CA SER A 180 -7.64 15.70 1.94
C SER A 180 -7.50 14.19 2.20
N SER A 181 -7.40 13.78 3.47
CA SER A 181 -7.38 12.37 3.86
C SER A 181 -8.67 11.64 3.49
N VAL A 182 -9.84 12.24 3.79
CA VAL A 182 -11.14 11.66 3.44
C VAL A 182 -11.31 11.58 1.92
N GLU A 183 -10.97 12.64 1.18
CA GLU A 183 -11.03 12.66 -0.29
C GLU A 183 -10.15 11.56 -0.90
N LEU A 184 -8.93 11.37 -0.40
CA LEU A 184 -8.04 10.30 -0.85
C LEU A 184 -8.62 8.90 -0.59
N LEU A 185 -9.15 8.66 0.61
CA LEU A 185 -9.74 7.36 0.98
C LEU A 185 -10.98 7.05 0.15
N GLN A 186 -11.78 8.07 -0.17
CA GLN A 186 -12.91 7.93 -1.10
C GLN A 186 -12.41 7.56 -2.51
N ASN A 187 -11.30 8.12 -2.97
CA ASN A 187 -10.68 7.75 -4.24
C ASN A 187 -10.18 6.30 -4.24
N PHE A 188 -9.55 5.83 -3.17
CA PHE A 188 -9.18 4.40 -3.04
C PHE A 188 -10.41 3.49 -3.07
N ALA A 189 -11.46 3.85 -2.31
CA ALA A 189 -12.69 3.07 -2.30
C ALA A 189 -13.38 3.05 -3.67
N ARG A 190 -13.29 4.15 -4.44
CA ARG A 190 -13.81 4.24 -5.81
C ARG A 190 -12.99 3.39 -6.78
N LEU A 191 -11.67 3.47 -6.74
CA LEU A 191 -10.77 2.63 -7.53
C LEU A 191 -11.03 1.14 -7.27
N ASN A 192 -11.21 0.77 -6.01
CA ASN A 192 -11.50 -0.61 -5.65
C ASN A 192 -12.86 -1.08 -6.19
N ARG A 193 -13.93 -0.28 -6.02
CA ARG A 193 -15.30 -0.68 -6.40
C ARG A 193 -15.58 -0.60 -7.90
N GLU A 194 -15.09 0.47 -8.58
CA GLU A 194 -15.44 0.76 -9.97
C GLU A 194 -14.45 0.16 -10.96
N VAL A 195 -13.16 0.04 -10.56
CA VAL A 195 -12.09 -0.50 -11.43
C VAL A 195 -11.69 -1.92 -11.03
N GLY A 196 -12.06 -2.36 -9.82
CA GLY A 196 -11.68 -3.68 -9.31
C GLY A 196 -10.23 -3.74 -8.80
N CYS A 197 -9.58 -2.59 -8.54
CA CYS A 197 -8.21 -2.57 -8.05
C CYS A 197 -8.07 -3.30 -6.72
N THR A 198 -7.11 -4.20 -6.60
CA THR A 198 -6.71 -4.78 -5.31
C THR A 198 -5.83 -3.78 -4.56
N ILE A 199 -6.12 -3.52 -3.30
CA ILE A 199 -5.41 -2.52 -2.50
C ILE A 199 -4.97 -3.12 -1.18
N LEU A 200 -3.68 -3.01 -0.87
CA LEU A 200 -3.11 -3.32 0.44
C LEU A 200 -2.56 -2.03 1.05
N MET A 201 -3.22 -1.53 2.08
CA MET A 201 -2.86 -0.29 2.75
C MET A 201 -2.28 -0.57 4.14
N VAL A 202 -1.12 -0.03 4.43
CA VAL A 202 -0.56 0.02 5.78
C VAL A 202 -0.95 1.36 6.41
N THR A 203 -1.50 1.33 7.62
CA THR A 203 -1.86 2.56 8.35
C THR A 203 -1.98 2.33 9.85
N HIS A 204 -1.75 3.39 10.63
CA HIS A 204 -2.09 3.45 12.06
C HIS A 204 -3.42 4.15 12.31
N SER A 205 -4.04 4.73 11.28
CA SER A 205 -5.32 5.44 11.37
C SER A 205 -6.51 4.48 11.28
N ALA A 206 -7.30 4.38 12.35
CA ALA A 206 -8.55 3.61 12.36
C ALA A 206 -9.56 4.14 11.33
N MET A 207 -9.58 5.48 11.10
CA MET A 207 -10.42 6.09 10.06
C MET A 207 -9.99 5.61 8.68
N ALA A 208 -8.69 5.61 8.37
CA ALA A 208 -8.21 5.12 7.08
C ALA A 208 -8.55 3.63 6.89
N ALA A 209 -8.28 2.81 7.91
CA ALA A 209 -8.56 1.38 7.87
C ALA A 209 -10.05 1.04 7.71
N SER A 210 -10.96 1.91 8.17
CA SER A 210 -12.42 1.68 8.06
C SER A 210 -12.94 1.68 6.62
N TYR A 211 -12.17 2.22 5.66
CA TYR A 211 -12.50 2.16 4.24
C TYR A 211 -12.20 0.80 3.59
N ALA A 212 -11.36 -0.02 4.24
CA ALA A 212 -11.06 -1.36 3.77
C ALA A 212 -12.22 -2.34 4.03
N SER A 213 -12.25 -3.45 3.32
CA SER A 213 -13.18 -4.57 3.56
C SER A 213 -12.70 -5.49 4.70
N ARG A 214 -11.38 -5.51 4.94
CA ARG A 214 -10.73 -6.31 5.98
C ARG A 214 -9.55 -5.55 6.60
N VAL A 215 -9.38 -5.71 7.90
CA VAL A 215 -8.24 -5.18 8.66
C VAL A 215 -7.48 -6.32 9.32
N LEU A 216 -6.18 -6.36 9.08
CA LEU A 216 -5.22 -7.25 9.74
C LEU A 216 -4.44 -6.46 10.79
N PHE A 217 -4.44 -6.93 12.03
CA PHE A 217 -3.66 -6.31 13.10
C PHE A 217 -2.35 -7.07 13.32
N ILE A 218 -1.23 -6.33 13.26
CA ILE A 218 0.10 -6.88 13.56
C ILE A 218 0.59 -6.31 14.90
N LYS A 219 1.02 -7.21 15.79
CA LYS A 219 1.67 -6.90 17.06
C LYS A 219 2.94 -7.74 17.18
N ASP A 220 4.06 -7.09 17.52
CA ASP A 220 5.35 -7.76 17.79
C ASP A 220 5.81 -8.75 16.70
N GLY A 221 5.55 -8.38 15.43
CA GLY A 221 5.91 -9.19 14.26
C GLY A 221 5.02 -10.40 14.00
N GLU A 222 3.84 -10.47 14.60
CA GLU A 222 2.85 -11.56 14.44
C GLU A 222 1.47 -10.99 14.12
N ILE A 223 0.62 -11.80 13.48
CA ILE A 223 -0.79 -11.48 13.28
C ILE A 223 -1.51 -11.68 14.61
N PHE A 224 -2.06 -10.59 15.16
CA PHE A 224 -2.82 -10.61 16.40
C PHE A 224 -4.31 -10.89 16.17
N ALA A 225 -4.92 -10.22 15.20
CA ALA A 225 -6.35 -10.34 14.92
C ALA A 225 -6.66 -9.96 13.46
N GLN A 226 -7.83 -10.36 13.00
CA GLN A 226 -8.42 -9.94 11.73
C GLN A 226 -9.86 -9.52 11.95
N LEU A 227 -10.26 -8.41 11.33
CA LEU A 227 -11.64 -7.94 11.31
C LEU A 227 -12.12 -7.80 9.88
N TYR A 228 -13.34 -8.25 9.63
CA TYR A 228 -14.04 -8.09 8.35
C TYR A 228 -15.16 -7.06 8.54
N ARG A 229 -15.30 -6.12 7.59
CA ARG A 229 -16.36 -5.11 7.63
C ARG A 229 -17.73 -5.77 7.51
N GLY A 230 -17.87 -6.76 6.62
CA GLY A 230 -19.16 -7.36 6.28
C GLY A 230 -20.06 -6.33 5.58
N ASP A 231 -21.36 -6.40 5.87
CA ASP A 231 -22.38 -5.48 5.30
C ASP A 231 -22.48 -4.14 6.05
N GLY A 232 -21.65 -3.92 7.07
CA GLY A 232 -21.62 -2.69 7.85
C GLY A 232 -21.06 -1.49 7.06
N ASP A 233 -21.47 -0.29 7.49
CA ASP A 233 -20.89 0.96 6.96
C ASP A 233 -19.48 1.22 7.55
N ASN A 234 -18.81 2.22 7.02
CA ASN A 234 -17.46 2.60 7.46
C ASN A 234 -17.45 3.05 8.93
N ARG A 235 -18.54 3.65 9.45
CA ARG A 235 -18.63 4.13 10.83
C ARG A 235 -18.71 2.98 11.83
N ALA A 236 -19.60 2.03 11.60
CA ALA A 236 -19.69 0.84 12.43
C ALA A 236 -18.38 0.03 12.41
N PHE A 237 -17.72 -0.03 11.25
CA PHE A 237 -16.44 -0.70 11.14
C PHE A 237 -15.32 0.05 11.88
N PHE A 238 -15.30 1.38 11.80
CA PHE A 238 -14.39 2.21 12.57
C PHE A 238 -14.50 1.95 14.08
N ASP A 239 -15.72 1.93 14.63
CA ASP A 239 -15.94 1.69 16.07
C ASP A 239 -15.42 0.31 16.51
N ARG A 240 -15.60 -0.72 15.68
CA ARG A 240 -15.05 -2.06 15.90
C ARG A 240 -13.51 -2.09 15.85
N ILE A 241 -12.90 -1.35 14.92
CA ILE A 241 -11.45 -1.21 14.81
C ILE A 241 -10.90 -0.55 16.08
N VAL A 242 -11.51 0.56 16.53
CA VAL A 242 -11.08 1.28 17.75
C VAL A 242 -11.17 0.37 18.97
N SER A 243 -12.26 -0.38 19.12
CA SER A 243 -12.41 -1.36 20.22
C SER A 243 -11.31 -2.41 20.24
N ASN A 244 -10.89 -2.90 19.06
CA ASN A 244 -9.77 -3.86 18.97
C ASN A 244 -8.42 -3.23 19.26
N LEU A 245 -8.20 -1.95 18.89
CA LEU A 245 -6.96 -1.23 19.23
C LEU A 245 -6.81 -1.05 20.75
N SER A 246 -7.90 -0.83 21.49
CA SER A 246 -7.87 -0.74 22.96
C SER A 246 -7.38 -2.06 23.59
N VAL A 247 -7.89 -3.19 23.13
CA VAL A 247 -7.44 -4.53 23.58
C VAL A 247 -5.96 -4.77 23.25
N LEU A 248 -5.51 -4.32 22.06
CA LEU A 248 -4.10 -4.41 21.66
C LEU A 248 -3.18 -3.62 22.60
N SER A 249 -3.62 -2.45 23.09
CA SER A 249 -2.84 -1.58 23.98
C SER A 249 -2.82 -2.11 25.41
N GLU A 250 -3.92 -2.66 25.93
CA GLU A 250 -4.03 -3.18 27.30
C GLU A 250 -3.25 -4.48 27.49
N GLY A 251 -3.19 -5.36 26.51
CA GLY A 251 -2.39 -6.61 26.55
C GLY A 251 -0.87 -6.40 26.55
N GLY A 252 -0.37 -5.15 26.56
CA GLY A 252 1.04 -4.79 26.73
C GLY A 252 1.40 -4.28 28.12
N ALA A 253 0.41 -4.10 29.02
CA ALA A 253 0.62 -3.53 30.35
C ALA A 253 0.89 -4.57 31.45
N ASP A 254 0.83 -5.86 31.16
CA ASP A 254 0.97 -6.94 32.15
C ASP A 254 2.33 -7.68 32.07
N VAL A 255 3.42 -6.96 31.83
CA VAL A 255 4.80 -7.47 32.09
C VAL A 255 5.62 -6.32 32.65
N GLY A 256 5.40 -6.01 33.93
CA GLY A 256 6.24 -5.19 34.78
C GLY A 256 6.95 -6.06 35.81
#